data_bee37d3c1778c616c92f409aaae2da81
#
_entry.id   bee37d3c1778c616c92f409aaae2da81
#
_cell.length_a   1.000
_cell.length_b   1.000
_cell.length_c   1.000
_cell.angle_alpha   90.00
_cell.angle_beta   90.00
_cell.angle_gamma   90.00
#
_symmetry.space_group_name_H-M   'P 1'
#
loop_
_entity.id
_entity.type
_entity.pdbx_description
1 polymer ?
#
loop_
_entity_poly.entity_id
_entity_poly.type
_entity_poly.pdbx_seq_one_letter_code
_entity_poly.pdbx_strand_id
1 'polypeptide(L)'
;MNPAFSVIFLTTLIGVGQGLFLALYTGQVYSFFDLLPDQDSRSFYAFGSLIALAFLTVGLAASFFHLGHPERAWRSAAKWRTSWLSREVIALPAFMGTVFLYGVAHWFEIHSPVVELPGSHHVEATLILGAIGTFLCFALFISTGMIYACLRFLQEWHTPLTVLNFVL
;
A
#
# COMPACT_ATOMS: atom_id res chain seq x y z
N MET A 1 5.57 7.82 -27.74
CA MET A 1 6.62 7.52 -26.73
C MET A 1 6.37 6.10 -26.26
N ASN A 2 7.35 5.20 -26.36
CA ASN A 2 7.19 3.86 -25.79
C ASN A 2 7.42 3.95 -24.27
N PRO A 3 6.46 3.56 -23.43
CA PRO A 3 6.67 3.56 -21.99
C PRO A 3 7.82 2.60 -21.65
N ALA A 4 8.70 3.00 -20.74
CA ALA A 4 9.75 2.12 -20.26
C ALA A 4 9.10 0.92 -19.54
N PHE A 5 9.48 -0.30 -19.92
CA PHE A 5 8.94 -1.53 -19.30
C PHE A 5 9.07 -1.50 -17.77
N SER A 6 10.15 -0.93 -17.23
CA SER A 6 10.36 -0.79 -15.79
C SER A 6 9.26 0.02 -15.09
N VAL A 7 8.69 1.05 -15.74
CA VAL A 7 7.59 1.84 -15.19
C VAL A 7 6.29 1.03 -15.16
N ILE A 8 6.03 0.25 -16.23
CA ILE A 8 4.86 -0.63 -16.29
C ILE A 8 4.95 -1.69 -15.17
N PHE A 9 6.11 -2.34 -15.03
CA PHE A 9 6.33 -3.32 -13.96
C PHE A 9 6.18 -2.69 -12.57
N LEU A 10 6.75 -1.50 -12.36
CA LEU A 10 6.62 -0.77 -11.10
C LEU A 10 5.15 -0.57 -10.72
N THR A 11 4.37 0.06 -11.59
CA THR A 11 2.98 0.41 -11.29
C THR A 11 2.08 -0.82 -11.15
N THR A 12 2.26 -1.81 -12.02
CA THR A 12 1.45 -3.05 -11.98
C THR A 12 1.73 -3.87 -10.72
N LEU A 13 3.01 -4.11 -10.39
CA LEU A 13 3.37 -4.95 -9.24
C LEU A 13 3.05 -4.27 -7.91
N ILE A 14 3.26 -2.95 -7.81
CA ILE A 14 2.83 -2.21 -6.62
C ILE A 14 1.31 -2.25 -6.49
N GLY A 15 0.56 -2.06 -7.58
CA GLY A 15 -0.91 -2.16 -7.56
C GLY A 15 -1.41 -3.54 -7.12
N VAL A 16 -0.78 -4.63 -7.58
CA VAL A 16 -1.10 -5.99 -7.12
C VAL A 16 -0.86 -6.15 -5.62
N GLY A 17 0.30 -5.68 -5.12
CA GLY A 17 0.62 -5.74 -3.69
C GLY A 17 -0.36 -4.93 -2.83
N GLN A 18 -0.75 -3.74 -3.30
CA GLN A 18 -1.75 -2.89 -2.65
C GLN A 18 -3.13 -3.55 -2.62
N GLY A 19 -3.59 -4.06 -3.76
CA GLY A 19 -4.89 -4.73 -3.87
C GLY A 19 -4.97 -5.99 -3.01
N LEU A 20 -3.89 -6.79 -2.97
CA LEU A 20 -3.82 -7.98 -2.12
C LEU A 20 -3.91 -7.61 -0.63
N PHE A 21 -3.16 -6.58 -0.18
CA PHE A 21 -3.24 -6.12 1.20
C PHE A 21 -4.64 -5.63 1.57
N LEU A 22 -5.28 -4.84 0.70
CA LEU A 22 -6.65 -4.38 0.94
C LEU A 22 -7.64 -5.53 1.02
N ALA A 23 -7.49 -6.57 0.20
CA ALA A 23 -8.33 -7.76 0.26
C ALA A 23 -8.17 -8.53 1.58
N LEU A 24 -6.92 -8.70 2.05
CA LEU A 24 -6.62 -9.33 3.35
C LEU A 24 -7.26 -8.55 4.51
N TYR A 25 -7.05 -7.24 4.55
CA TYR A 25 -7.61 -6.40 5.61
C TYR A 25 -9.14 -6.34 5.56
N THR A 26 -9.74 -6.28 4.36
CA THR A 26 -11.20 -6.35 4.22
C THR A 26 -11.74 -7.67 4.76
N GLY A 27 -11.06 -8.79 4.48
CA GLY A 27 -11.39 -10.09 5.06
C GLY A 27 -11.35 -10.09 6.59
N GLN A 28 -10.30 -9.50 7.19
CA GLN A 28 -10.18 -9.37 8.64
C GLN A 28 -11.29 -8.49 9.25
N VAL A 29 -11.63 -7.37 8.59
CA VAL A 29 -12.74 -6.51 9.05
C VAL A 29 -14.07 -7.26 8.98
N TYR A 30 -14.30 -8.07 7.95
CA TYR A 30 -15.54 -8.85 7.85
C TYR A 30 -15.60 -9.98 8.89
N SER A 31 -14.47 -10.63 9.21
CA SER A 31 -14.40 -11.57 10.34
C SER A 31 -14.68 -10.88 11.67
N PHE A 32 -14.14 -9.67 11.87
CA PHE A 32 -14.40 -8.87 13.10
C PHE A 32 -15.88 -8.55 13.32
N PHE A 33 -16.67 -8.39 12.25
CA PHE A 33 -18.12 -8.16 12.32
C PHE A 33 -18.95 -9.46 12.19
N ASP A 34 -18.35 -10.62 12.30
CA ASP A 34 -19.00 -11.95 12.15
C ASP A 34 -19.69 -12.16 10.79
N LEU A 35 -19.29 -11.40 9.75
CA LEU A 35 -19.82 -11.54 8.40
C LEU A 35 -19.13 -12.65 7.61
N LEU A 36 -17.90 -13.00 7.97
CA LEU A 36 -17.13 -14.11 7.43
C LEU A 36 -16.56 -14.96 8.56
N PRO A 37 -16.38 -16.28 8.34
CA PRO A 37 -15.70 -17.13 9.30
C PRO A 37 -14.25 -16.67 9.47
N ASP A 38 -13.73 -16.82 10.68
CA ASP A 38 -12.34 -16.48 10.99
C ASP A 38 -11.37 -17.28 10.13
N GLN A 39 -10.40 -16.57 9.57
CA GLN A 39 -9.34 -17.17 8.78
C GLN A 39 -8.11 -17.42 9.65
N ASP A 40 -7.35 -18.46 9.32
CA ASP A 40 -6.13 -18.78 10.04
C ASP A 40 -5.10 -17.64 9.93
N SER A 41 -4.62 -17.19 11.10
CA SER A 41 -3.75 -16.02 11.22
C SER A 41 -2.43 -16.20 10.43
N ARG A 42 -1.81 -17.38 10.54
CA ARG A 42 -0.54 -17.65 9.87
C ARG A 42 -0.70 -17.98 8.40
N SER A 43 -1.60 -18.92 8.06
CA SER A 43 -1.70 -19.43 6.69
C SER A 43 -2.41 -18.43 5.75
N PHE A 44 -3.27 -17.57 6.25
CA PHE A 44 -4.00 -16.62 5.42
C PHE A 44 -3.42 -15.21 5.50
N TYR A 45 -3.40 -14.59 6.69
CA TYR A 45 -2.98 -13.19 6.82
C TYR A 45 -1.45 -13.02 6.75
N ALA A 46 -0.66 -13.86 7.42
CA ALA A 46 0.78 -13.71 7.40
C ALA A 46 1.39 -14.07 6.03
N PHE A 47 1.00 -15.21 5.44
CA PHE A 47 1.48 -15.57 4.09
C PHE A 47 0.94 -14.63 3.02
N GLY A 48 -0.32 -14.21 3.11
CA GLY A 48 -0.89 -13.22 2.20
C GLY A 48 -0.10 -11.90 2.24
N SER A 49 0.26 -11.43 3.44
CA SER A 49 1.09 -10.24 3.62
C SER A 49 2.50 -10.41 3.07
N LEU A 50 3.10 -11.59 3.23
CA LEU A 50 4.41 -11.91 2.65
C LEU A 50 4.37 -11.83 1.12
N ILE A 51 3.31 -12.38 0.49
CA ILE A 51 3.12 -12.31 -0.97
C ILE A 51 2.92 -10.85 -1.40
N ALA A 52 2.07 -10.09 -0.70
CA ALA A 52 1.88 -8.66 -0.97
C ALA A 52 3.22 -7.90 -0.90
N LEU A 53 4.01 -8.14 0.15
CA LEU A 53 5.31 -7.52 0.33
C LEU A 53 6.32 -7.92 -0.75
N ALA A 54 6.27 -9.16 -1.23
CA ALA A 54 7.10 -9.62 -2.35
C ALA A 54 6.79 -8.83 -3.63
N PHE A 55 5.50 -8.65 -3.98
CA PHE A 55 5.10 -7.83 -5.13
C PHE A 55 5.54 -6.37 -4.98
N LEU A 56 5.35 -5.77 -3.81
CA LEU A 56 5.78 -4.40 -3.52
C LEU A 56 7.31 -4.26 -3.65
N THR A 57 8.07 -5.23 -3.13
CA THR A 57 9.54 -5.21 -3.18
C THR A 57 10.05 -5.35 -4.61
N VAL A 58 9.50 -6.28 -5.39
CA VAL A 58 9.88 -6.45 -6.81
C VAL A 58 9.48 -5.21 -7.62
N GLY A 59 8.30 -4.65 -7.39
CA GLY A 59 7.88 -3.39 -8.00
C GLY A 59 8.82 -2.24 -7.67
N LEU A 60 9.19 -2.08 -6.40
CA LEU A 60 10.16 -1.06 -5.98
C LEU A 60 11.53 -1.30 -6.60
N ALA A 61 12.02 -2.55 -6.66
CA ALA A 61 13.27 -2.89 -7.33
C ALA A 61 13.24 -2.52 -8.81
N ALA A 62 12.11 -2.72 -9.50
CA ALA A 62 11.93 -2.31 -10.90
C ALA A 62 12.11 -0.80 -11.09
N SER A 63 11.82 0.03 -10.06
CA SER A 63 12.02 1.47 -10.14
C SER A 63 13.47 1.90 -10.32
N PHE A 64 14.42 1.14 -9.79
CA PHE A 64 15.84 1.45 -9.91
C PHE A 64 16.34 1.38 -11.36
N PHE A 65 15.70 0.58 -12.21
CA PHE A 65 16.11 0.41 -13.61
C PHE A 65 15.79 1.62 -14.51
N HIS A 66 14.95 2.55 -14.06
CA HIS A 66 14.67 3.78 -14.79
C HIS A 66 15.21 5.04 -14.12
N LEU A 67 15.85 4.90 -12.95
CA LEU A 67 16.54 6.01 -12.31
C LEU A 67 17.94 6.18 -12.92
N GLY A 68 18.23 7.37 -13.43
CA GLY A 68 19.58 7.69 -13.95
C GLY A 68 20.65 7.68 -12.85
N HIS A 69 20.28 8.03 -11.60
CA HIS A 69 21.16 8.11 -10.43
C HIS A 69 20.47 7.51 -9.19
N PRO A 70 20.39 6.18 -9.08
CA PRO A 70 19.67 5.52 -7.98
C PRO A 70 20.30 5.84 -6.61
N GLU A 71 21.59 6.09 -6.53
CA GLU A 71 22.29 6.48 -5.30
C GLU A 71 21.81 7.83 -4.72
N ARG A 72 21.11 8.62 -5.53
CA ARG A 72 20.54 9.92 -5.12
C ARG A 72 19.03 9.88 -4.91
N ALA A 73 18.40 8.71 -5.02
CA ALA A 73 16.95 8.56 -4.93
C ALA A 73 16.37 9.12 -3.62
N TRP A 74 17.11 9.05 -2.50
CA TRP A 74 16.70 9.63 -1.21
C TRP A 74 16.41 11.13 -1.27
N ARG A 75 17.04 11.88 -2.22
CA ARG A 75 16.80 13.32 -2.40
C ARG A 75 15.39 13.61 -2.90
N SER A 76 14.74 12.65 -3.55
CA SER A 76 13.36 12.82 -4.02
C SER A 76 12.38 13.02 -2.87
N ALA A 77 12.66 12.51 -1.67
CA ALA A 77 11.85 12.71 -0.47
C ALA A 77 11.93 14.14 0.10
N ALA A 78 12.97 14.93 -0.24
CA ALA A 78 13.23 16.23 0.41
C ALA A 78 12.14 17.30 0.17
N LYS A 79 11.37 17.20 -0.92
CA LYS A 79 10.34 18.19 -1.30
C LYS A 79 8.92 17.70 -1.03
N TRP A 80 8.70 16.96 0.04
CA TRP A 80 7.41 16.33 0.36
C TRP A 80 6.22 17.29 0.47
N ARG A 81 6.47 18.58 0.79
CA ARG A 81 5.41 19.60 0.88
C ARG A 81 4.88 20.05 -0.48
N THR A 82 5.70 20.02 -1.52
CA THR A 82 5.39 20.60 -2.84
C THR A 82 5.33 19.59 -3.98
N SER A 83 5.89 18.39 -3.80
CA SER A 83 5.97 17.37 -4.85
C SER A 83 5.18 16.12 -4.49
N TRP A 84 4.29 15.70 -5.37
CA TRP A 84 3.54 14.46 -5.24
C TRP A 84 4.43 13.22 -5.33
N LEU A 85 5.45 13.26 -6.19
CA LEU A 85 6.47 12.20 -6.27
C LEU A 85 7.20 12.01 -4.93
N SER A 86 7.53 13.11 -4.23
CA SER A 86 8.16 13.01 -2.91
C SER A 86 7.25 12.35 -1.88
N ARG A 87 5.94 12.59 -1.95
CA ARG A 87 4.96 11.94 -1.07
C ARG A 87 4.86 10.45 -1.35
N GLU A 88 4.84 10.05 -2.63
CA GLU A 88 4.84 8.65 -3.04
C GLU A 88 6.09 7.91 -2.53
N VAL A 89 7.28 8.52 -2.70
CA VAL A 89 8.56 7.95 -2.24
C VAL A 89 8.62 7.78 -0.72
N ILE A 90 7.88 8.57 0.05
CA ILE A 90 7.77 8.42 1.51
C ILE A 90 6.67 7.41 1.87
N ALA A 91 5.51 7.51 1.22
CA ALA A 91 4.35 6.70 1.55
C ALA A 91 4.56 5.21 1.20
N LEU A 92 5.28 4.89 0.11
CA LEU A 92 5.53 3.51 -0.29
C LEU A 92 6.35 2.71 0.73
N PRO A 93 7.52 3.18 1.21
CA PRO A 93 8.24 2.48 2.27
C PRO A 93 7.46 2.41 3.60
N ALA A 94 6.70 3.46 3.94
CA ALA A 94 5.84 3.45 5.12
C ALA A 94 4.74 2.38 5.01
N PHE A 95 4.09 2.27 3.86
CA PHE A 95 3.12 1.23 3.56
C PHE A 95 3.75 -0.16 3.63
N MET A 96 4.90 -0.37 2.97
CA MET A 96 5.62 -1.64 3.01
C MET A 96 6.00 -2.04 4.45
N GLY A 97 6.46 -1.09 5.26
CA GLY A 97 6.74 -1.30 6.68
C GLY A 97 5.50 -1.72 7.47
N THR A 98 4.35 -1.10 7.19
CA THR A 98 3.08 -1.46 7.83
C THR A 98 2.61 -2.86 7.41
N VAL A 99 2.71 -3.21 6.11
CA VAL A 99 2.40 -4.56 5.61
C VAL A 99 3.30 -5.61 6.25
N PHE A 100 4.59 -5.30 6.41
CA PHE A 100 5.55 -6.17 7.10
C PHE A 100 5.16 -6.37 8.58
N LEU A 101 4.89 -5.30 9.32
CA LEU A 101 4.49 -5.38 10.72
C LEU A 101 3.15 -6.12 10.89
N TYR A 102 2.21 -5.91 9.99
CA TYR A 102 0.94 -6.63 9.95
C TYR A 102 1.16 -8.13 9.75
N GLY A 103 2.00 -8.52 8.78
CA GLY A 103 2.35 -9.91 8.55
C GLY A 103 3.09 -10.56 9.74
N VAL A 104 4.02 -9.83 10.35
CA VAL A 104 4.74 -10.30 11.56
C VAL A 104 3.79 -10.47 12.74
N ALA A 105 2.87 -9.55 12.97
CA ALA A 105 1.90 -9.64 14.04
C ALA A 105 1.00 -10.88 13.89
N HIS A 106 0.56 -11.18 12.67
CA HIS A 106 -0.20 -12.40 12.38
C HIS A 106 0.65 -13.68 12.46
N TRP A 107 1.91 -13.62 12.07
CA TRP A 107 2.81 -14.78 12.17
C TRP A 107 3.05 -15.22 13.62
N PHE A 108 3.22 -14.27 14.52
CA PHE A 108 3.42 -14.52 15.95
C PHE A 108 2.11 -14.58 16.74
N GLU A 109 0.95 -14.51 16.07
CA GLU A 109 -0.38 -14.56 16.69
C GLU A 109 -0.51 -13.52 17.82
N ILE A 110 -0.04 -12.30 17.57
CA ILE A 110 -0.10 -11.20 18.53
C ILE A 110 -1.54 -10.64 18.56
N HIS A 111 -2.41 -11.30 19.32
CA HIS A 111 -3.81 -10.91 19.55
C HIS A 111 -3.97 -10.05 20.80
N SER A 112 -3.05 -9.09 21.04
CA SER A 112 -3.16 -8.20 22.18
C SER A 112 -4.36 -7.27 22.00
N PRO A 113 -5.38 -7.34 22.89
CA PRO A 113 -6.50 -6.41 22.85
C PRO A 113 -5.99 -5.01 23.22
N VAL A 114 -6.17 -4.04 22.31
CA VAL A 114 -5.77 -2.64 22.52
C VAL A 114 -6.93 -1.83 23.09
N VAL A 115 -8.16 -2.14 22.65
CA VAL A 115 -9.39 -1.48 23.10
C VAL A 115 -10.48 -2.53 23.30
N GLU A 116 -11.11 -2.50 24.47
CA GLU A 116 -12.31 -3.29 24.74
C GLU A 116 -13.55 -2.47 24.37
N LEU A 117 -14.32 -3.00 23.42
CA LEU A 117 -15.62 -2.40 23.07
C LEU A 117 -16.74 -2.99 23.95
N PRO A 118 -17.82 -2.22 24.19
CA PRO A 118 -19.02 -2.75 24.81
C PRO A 118 -19.59 -3.88 23.95
N GLY A 119 -19.48 -5.13 24.41
CA GLY A 119 -19.81 -6.34 23.66
C GLY A 119 -18.66 -7.34 23.67
N SER A 120 -18.74 -8.41 22.91
CA SER A 120 -17.72 -9.46 22.85
C SER A 120 -16.54 -9.16 21.91
N HIS A 121 -16.51 -7.98 21.30
CA HIS A 121 -15.49 -7.62 20.31
C HIS A 121 -14.31 -6.88 20.94
N HIS A 122 -13.10 -7.39 20.70
CA HIS A 122 -11.85 -6.75 21.14
C HIS A 122 -11.11 -6.23 19.89
N VAL A 123 -10.78 -4.93 19.88
CA VAL A 123 -9.93 -4.36 18.84
C VAL A 123 -8.49 -4.79 19.05
N GLU A 124 -8.01 -5.67 18.20
CA GLU A 124 -6.65 -6.16 18.22
C GLU A 124 -5.67 -5.17 17.58
N ALA A 125 -4.39 -5.26 17.94
CA ALA A 125 -3.32 -4.46 17.32
C ALA A 125 -3.23 -4.67 15.81
N THR A 126 -3.55 -5.87 15.32
CA THR A 126 -3.58 -6.21 13.89
C THR A 126 -4.62 -5.41 13.12
N LEU A 127 -5.82 -5.19 13.69
CA LEU A 127 -6.85 -4.33 13.09
C LEU A 127 -6.38 -2.88 12.95
N ILE A 128 -5.67 -2.36 13.96
CA ILE A 128 -5.13 -0.99 13.91
C ILE A 128 -4.05 -0.88 12.85
N LEU A 129 -3.13 -1.85 12.79
CA LEU A 129 -2.10 -1.90 11.75
C LEU A 129 -2.72 -1.99 10.35
N GLY A 130 -3.76 -2.80 10.18
CA GLY A 130 -4.50 -2.91 8.94
C GLY A 130 -5.16 -1.59 8.54
N ALA A 131 -5.76 -0.85 9.49
CA ALA A 131 -6.35 0.46 9.24
C ALA A 131 -5.29 1.49 8.80
N ILE A 132 -4.14 1.53 9.49
CA ILE A 132 -3.01 2.40 9.11
C ILE A 132 -2.50 2.04 7.71
N GLY A 133 -2.33 0.74 7.40
CA GLY A 133 -1.93 0.27 6.09
C GLY A 133 -2.93 0.66 5.00
N THR A 134 -4.22 0.55 5.26
CA THR A 134 -5.29 0.97 4.34
C THR A 134 -5.21 2.47 4.06
N PHE A 135 -5.04 3.29 5.10
CA PHE A 135 -4.86 4.74 4.94
C PHE A 135 -3.64 5.06 4.06
N LEU A 136 -2.50 4.42 4.30
CA LEU A 136 -1.28 4.60 3.51
C LEU A 136 -1.45 4.10 2.07
N CYS A 137 -2.20 3.02 1.87
CA CYS A 137 -2.53 2.50 0.55
C CYS A 137 -3.31 3.52 -0.29
N PHE A 138 -4.37 4.12 0.29
CA PHE A 138 -5.13 5.18 -0.39
C PHE A 138 -4.30 6.45 -0.59
N ALA A 139 -3.44 6.81 0.36
CA ALA A 139 -2.50 7.91 0.20
C ALA A 139 -1.55 7.69 -0.99
N LEU A 140 -1.13 6.44 -1.23
CA LEU A 140 -0.34 6.06 -2.41
C LEU A 140 -1.16 6.19 -3.69
N PHE A 141 -2.38 5.66 -3.77
CA PHE A 141 -3.24 5.81 -4.95
C PHE A 141 -3.43 7.28 -5.32
N ILE A 142 -3.73 8.13 -4.33
CA ILE A 142 -3.90 9.57 -4.54
C ILE A 142 -2.58 10.20 -5.02
N SER A 143 -1.43 9.85 -4.40
CA SER A 143 -0.13 10.42 -4.76
C SER A 143 0.25 10.06 -6.19
N THR A 144 0.09 8.79 -6.57
CA THR A 144 0.36 8.31 -7.92
C THR A 144 -0.59 8.96 -8.93
N GLY A 145 -1.89 8.99 -8.65
CA GLY A 145 -2.88 9.66 -9.50
C GLY A 145 -2.57 11.15 -9.70
N MET A 146 -2.15 11.86 -8.64
CA MET A 146 -1.79 13.26 -8.70
C MET A 146 -0.50 13.53 -9.48
N ILE A 147 0.48 12.61 -9.48
CA ILE A 147 1.66 12.74 -10.34
C ILE A 147 1.24 12.83 -11.80
N TYR A 148 0.35 11.95 -12.24
CA TYR A 148 -0.16 11.95 -13.62
C TYR A 148 -1.08 13.15 -13.88
N ALA A 149 -1.99 13.48 -12.98
CA ALA A 149 -2.90 14.61 -13.13
C ALA A 149 -2.18 15.98 -13.21
N CYS A 150 -0.97 16.11 -12.65
CA CYS A 150 -0.17 17.32 -12.73
C CYS A 150 0.60 17.49 -14.05
N LEU A 151 0.60 16.49 -14.94
CA LEU A 151 1.29 16.53 -16.21
C LEU A 151 0.49 17.35 -17.25
N ARG A 152 0.67 18.66 -17.26
CA ARG A 152 -0.07 19.59 -18.13
C ARG A 152 0.12 19.37 -19.63
N PHE A 153 1.21 18.72 -20.05
CA PHE A 153 1.50 18.44 -21.46
C PHE A 153 0.74 17.22 -21.98
N LEU A 154 0.16 16.40 -21.11
CA LEU A 154 -0.73 15.28 -21.44
C LEU A 154 -2.16 15.67 -21.08
N GLN A 155 -2.89 16.29 -22.01
CA GLN A 155 -4.24 16.78 -21.78
C GLN A 155 -5.21 15.69 -21.35
N GLU A 156 -5.01 14.46 -21.81
CA GLU A 156 -5.81 13.29 -21.45
C GLU A 156 -5.70 12.92 -19.96
N TRP A 157 -4.56 13.21 -19.33
CA TRP A 157 -4.27 12.90 -17.92
C TRP A 157 -4.47 14.11 -16.99
N HIS A 158 -4.53 15.32 -17.56
CA HIS A 158 -4.68 16.54 -16.78
C HIS A 158 -6.15 16.82 -16.42
N THR A 159 -6.78 15.84 -15.76
CA THR A 159 -8.18 15.92 -15.30
C THR A 159 -8.30 15.39 -13.87
N PRO A 160 -9.27 15.86 -13.06
CA PRO A 160 -9.52 15.30 -11.74
C PRO A 160 -9.97 13.83 -11.79
N LEU A 161 -10.52 13.37 -12.92
CA LEU A 161 -10.91 11.97 -13.15
C LEU A 161 -9.71 11.03 -13.15
N THR A 162 -8.51 11.52 -13.46
CA THR A 162 -7.28 10.71 -13.39
C THR A 162 -7.05 10.18 -11.98
N VAL A 163 -7.17 11.03 -10.96
CA VAL A 163 -7.02 10.61 -9.56
C VAL A 163 -8.11 9.61 -9.18
N LEU A 164 -9.34 9.84 -9.63
CA LEU A 164 -10.46 8.95 -9.36
C LEU A 164 -10.22 7.54 -9.93
N ASN A 165 -9.68 7.45 -11.16
CA ASN A 165 -9.34 6.17 -11.80
C ASN A 165 -8.23 5.39 -11.08
N PHE A 166 -7.39 6.04 -10.28
CA PHE A 166 -6.39 5.36 -9.45
C PHE A 166 -6.94 4.89 -8.11
N VAL A 167 -8.07 5.46 -7.66
CA VAL A 167 -8.69 5.15 -6.35
C VAL A 167 -9.79 4.11 -6.48
N LEU A 168 -10.47 4.04 -7.64
CA LEU A 168 -11.54 3.08 -7.95
C LEU A 168 -10.99 1.82 -8.60
#